data_dd848b5daf047028117b653cd7a86d35
#
_entry.id   dd848b5daf047028117b653cd7a86d35
#
_cell.length_a   1.000
_cell.length_b   1.000
_cell.length_c   1.000
_cell.angle_alpha   90.00
_cell.angle_beta   90.00
_cell.angle_gamma   90.00
#
_symmetry.space_group_name_H-M   'P 1'
#
loop_
_entity.id
_entity.type
_entity.pdbx_description
1 polymer ?
#
loop_
_entity_poly.entity_id
_entity_poly.type
_entity_poly.pdbx_seq_one_letter_code
_entity_poly.pdbx_strand_id
1 'polypeptide(L)'
;MFRGIKTLAVRMERAQANALAIAKWLKTQPKVKAGYYVGLPEHPGYAVNASQARGSGSMLSFTMDSPETALKVLQNVKVITFAESLGGPESLITLPATQTHRDVSPEDRAKLGITDSFLRMSVGLENAGDLIADLAQAMA
;
A
#
# COMPACT_ATOMS: atom_id res chain seq x y z
N MET A 1 13.93 20.71 3.90
CA MET A 1 14.31 19.45 4.58
C MET A 1 14.17 19.53 6.09
N PHE A 2 14.80 20.49 6.79
CA PHE A 2 14.74 20.59 8.26
C PHE A 2 13.33 20.73 8.86
N ARG A 3 12.38 21.37 8.15
CA ARG A 3 11.02 21.55 8.66
C ARG A 3 10.26 20.22 8.74
N GLY A 4 10.42 19.35 7.76
CA GLY A 4 9.73 18.05 7.71
C GLY A 4 10.23 17.03 8.73
N ILE A 5 11.51 17.08 9.10
CA ILE A 5 12.09 16.12 10.06
C ILE A 5 11.55 16.32 11.49
N LYS A 6 11.14 17.55 11.82
CA LYS A 6 10.60 17.86 13.17
C LYS A 6 9.28 17.15 13.47
N THR A 7 8.53 16.75 12.46
CA THR A 7 7.25 16.04 12.60
C THR A 7 7.31 14.60 12.11
N LEU A 8 8.50 14.10 11.79
CA LEU A 8 8.65 12.78 11.17
C LEU A 8 8.09 11.67 12.07
N ALA A 9 8.41 11.67 13.37
CA ALA A 9 7.94 10.66 14.29
C ALA A 9 6.40 10.58 14.32
N VAL A 10 5.74 11.71 14.54
CA VAL A 10 4.27 11.79 14.60
C VAL A 10 3.63 11.34 13.29
N ARG A 11 4.20 11.73 12.15
CA ARG A 11 3.71 11.29 10.83
C ARG A 11 3.87 9.79 10.63
N MET A 12 5.03 9.24 10.98
CA MET A 12 5.27 7.81 10.84
C MET A 12 4.37 6.97 11.76
N GLU A 13 4.15 7.40 13.00
CA GLU A 13 3.22 6.74 13.93
C GLU A 13 1.80 6.71 13.37
N ARG A 14 1.30 7.84 12.85
CA ARG A 14 -0.04 7.92 12.28
C ARG A 14 -0.18 7.10 11.00
N ALA A 15 0.73 7.26 10.06
CA ALA A 15 0.69 6.56 8.78
C ALA A 15 0.81 5.03 8.95
N GLN A 16 1.66 4.58 9.87
CA GLN A 16 1.81 3.16 10.22
C GLN A 16 0.53 2.59 10.85
N ALA A 17 -0.11 3.33 11.77
CA ALA A 17 -1.37 2.90 12.36
C ALA A 17 -2.47 2.75 11.29
N ASN A 18 -2.54 3.70 10.36
CA ASN A 18 -3.45 3.62 9.20
C ASN A 18 -3.11 2.43 8.30
N ALA A 19 -1.83 2.21 7.99
CA ALA A 19 -1.39 1.09 7.14
C ALA A 19 -1.76 -0.26 7.76
N LEU A 20 -1.58 -0.42 9.07
CA LEU A 20 -1.97 -1.65 9.76
C LEU A 20 -3.50 -1.87 9.71
N ALA A 21 -4.29 -0.82 9.90
CA ALA A 21 -5.75 -0.91 9.82
C ALA A 21 -6.21 -1.33 8.42
N ILE A 22 -5.64 -0.70 7.38
CA ILE A 22 -5.94 -1.02 5.97
C ILE A 22 -5.48 -2.46 5.65
N ALA A 23 -4.26 -2.86 6.05
CA ALA A 23 -3.75 -4.20 5.79
C ALA A 23 -4.63 -5.29 6.41
N LYS A 24 -5.13 -5.08 7.64
CA LYS A 24 -6.08 -6.00 8.28
C LYS A 24 -7.41 -6.07 7.54
N TRP A 25 -7.92 -4.93 7.10
CA TRP A 25 -9.17 -4.85 6.36
C TRP A 25 -9.05 -5.53 4.98
N LEU A 26 -7.95 -5.31 4.24
CA LEU A 26 -7.71 -5.94 2.93
C LEU A 26 -7.76 -7.46 3.00
N LYS A 27 -7.33 -8.09 4.09
CA LYS A 27 -7.41 -9.53 4.29
C LYS A 27 -8.85 -10.08 4.32
N THR A 28 -9.81 -9.24 4.62
CA THR A 28 -11.23 -9.63 4.66
C THR A 28 -11.95 -9.42 3.33
N GLN A 29 -11.27 -8.84 2.33
CA GLN A 29 -11.90 -8.50 1.07
C GLN A 29 -11.83 -9.65 0.06
N PRO A 30 -12.98 -10.10 -0.50
CA PRO A 30 -13.01 -11.25 -1.41
C PRO A 30 -12.26 -11.03 -2.72
N LYS A 31 -12.14 -9.76 -3.16
CA LYS A 31 -11.41 -9.38 -4.39
C LYS A 31 -9.90 -9.22 -4.19
N VAL A 32 -9.39 -9.37 -2.96
CA VAL A 32 -7.96 -9.31 -2.63
C VAL A 32 -7.40 -10.71 -2.48
N LYS A 33 -6.52 -11.13 -3.38
CA LYS A 33 -5.88 -12.45 -3.35
C LYS A 33 -4.78 -12.56 -2.31
N ALA A 34 -4.00 -11.49 -2.14
CA ALA A 34 -2.88 -11.44 -1.20
C ALA A 34 -2.63 -9.99 -0.75
N GLY A 35 -2.23 -9.84 0.50
CA GLY A 35 -1.78 -8.58 1.07
C GLY A 35 -0.38 -8.71 1.66
N TYR A 36 0.45 -7.69 1.45
CA TYR A 36 1.85 -7.66 1.87
C TYR A 36 2.10 -6.43 2.74
N TYR A 37 2.20 -6.64 4.02
CA TYR A 37 2.56 -5.61 4.98
C TYR A 37 3.39 -6.20 6.10
N VAL A 38 4.61 -5.69 6.28
CA VAL A 38 5.57 -6.24 7.24
C VAL A 38 5.11 -6.15 8.71
N GLY A 39 4.10 -5.34 9.00
CA GLY A 39 3.46 -5.24 10.32
C GLY A 39 2.44 -6.35 10.63
N LEU A 40 2.18 -7.26 9.70
CA LEU A 40 1.32 -8.42 9.94
C LEU A 40 2.17 -9.61 10.40
N PRO A 41 1.80 -10.32 11.48
CA PRO A 41 2.61 -11.42 12.04
C PRO A 41 2.93 -12.56 11.06
N GLU A 42 2.06 -12.78 10.08
CA GLU A 42 2.24 -13.79 9.04
C GLU A 42 3.21 -13.38 7.91
N HIS A 43 3.64 -12.12 7.88
CA HIS A 43 4.60 -11.67 6.87
C HIS A 43 5.99 -12.27 7.15
N PRO A 44 6.68 -12.84 6.13
CA PRO A 44 7.99 -13.50 6.34
C PRO A 44 9.04 -12.60 7.00
N GLY A 45 8.99 -11.30 6.74
CA GLY A 45 9.91 -10.30 7.31
C GLY A 45 9.48 -9.74 8.67
N TYR A 46 8.37 -10.18 9.26
CA TYR A 46 7.84 -9.61 10.50
C TYR A 46 8.83 -9.65 11.66
N ALA A 47 9.41 -10.83 11.96
CA ALA A 47 10.34 -11.00 13.06
C ALA A 47 11.63 -10.17 12.87
N VAL A 48 12.15 -10.12 11.64
CA VAL A 48 13.33 -9.32 11.31
C VAL A 48 13.02 -7.82 11.50
N ASN A 49 11.88 -7.35 10.96
CA ASN A 49 11.46 -5.97 11.15
C ASN A 49 11.30 -5.62 12.63
N ALA A 50 10.64 -6.48 13.42
CA ALA A 50 10.42 -6.27 14.84
C ALA A 50 11.72 -6.20 15.64
N SER A 51 12.78 -6.91 15.22
CA SER A 51 14.09 -6.87 15.88
C SER A 51 14.93 -5.65 15.53
N GLN A 52 14.67 -4.99 14.41
CA GLN A 52 15.53 -3.92 13.86
C GLN A 52 14.87 -2.55 13.83
N ALA A 53 13.54 -2.47 13.79
CA ALA A 53 12.79 -1.24 13.59
C ALA A 53 11.80 -0.98 14.72
N ARG A 54 11.55 0.29 15.02
CA ARG A 54 10.52 0.72 16.00
C ARG A 54 9.10 0.55 15.47
N GLY A 55 8.95 0.30 14.17
CA GLY A 55 7.65 0.17 13.53
C GLY A 55 7.74 -0.44 12.14
N SER A 56 6.58 -0.62 11.53
CA SER A 56 6.43 -1.35 10.26
C SER A 56 6.30 -0.43 9.04
N GLY A 57 6.39 0.89 9.27
CA GLY A 57 6.25 1.87 8.19
C GLY A 57 4.84 1.98 7.61
N SER A 58 4.73 2.72 6.52
CA SER A 58 3.45 3.07 5.89
C SER A 58 3.26 2.48 4.49
N MET A 59 4.21 1.66 4.02
CA MET A 59 4.12 1.02 2.72
C MET A 59 3.46 -0.34 2.84
N LEU A 60 2.44 -0.58 2.03
CA LEU A 60 1.81 -1.88 1.87
C LEU A 60 1.57 -2.17 0.37
N SER A 61 1.41 -3.43 0.05
CA SER A 61 1.03 -3.86 -1.30
C SER A 61 -0.03 -4.95 -1.21
N PHE A 62 -0.79 -5.11 -2.27
CA PHE A 62 -1.79 -6.16 -2.36
C PHE A 62 -2.07 -6.52 -3.81
N THR A 63 -2.49 -7.76 -4.03
CA THR A 63 -2.83 -8.27 -5.36
C THR A 63 -4.35 -8.44 -5.44
N MET A 64 -4.94 -7.85 -6.47
CA MET A 64 -6.35 -8.01 -6.78
C MET A 64 -6.63 -9.36 -7.46
N ASP A 65 -7.89 -9.75 -7.52
CA ASP A 65 -8.34 -10.98 -8.19
C ASP A 65 -8.09 -10.96 -9.70
N SER A 66 -8.10 -9.76 -10.31
CA SER A 66 -7.80 -9.57 -11.73
C SER A 66 -7.15 -8.21 -12.02
N PRO A 67 -6.48 -8.06 -13.19
CA PRO A 67 -5.98 -6.77 -13.67
C PRO A 67 -7.09 -5.74 -13.86
N GLU A 68 -8.27 -6.15 -14.31
CA GLU A 68 -9.44 -5.28 -14.51
C GLU A 68 -9.90 -4.68 -13.18
N THR A 69 -9.94 -5.50 -12.11
CA THR A 69 -10.29 -5.02 -10.77
C THR A 69 -9.22 -4.05 -10.24
N ALA A 70 -7.94 -4.31 -10.50
CA ALA A 70 -6.87 -3.39 -10.11
C ALA A 70 -7.01 -2.03 -10.82
N LEU A 71 -7.25 -2.02 -12.12
CA LEU A 71 -7.49 -0.79 -12.89
C LEU A 71 -8.75 -0.06 -12.41
N LYS A 72 -9.84 -0.80 -12.12
CA LYS A 72 -11.06 -0.24 -11.56
C LYS A 72 -10.80 0.50 -10.24
N VAL A 73 -10.01 -0.09 -9.33
CA VAL A 73 -9.62 0.55 -8.07
C VAL A 73 -8.91 1.87 -8.35
N LEU A 74 -7.91 1.88 -9.23
CA LEU A 74 -7.13 3.08 -9.55
C LEU A 74 -7.97 4.21 -10.17
N GLN A 75 -8.99 3.85 -10.96
CA GLN A 75 -9.88 4.81 -11.62
C GLN A 75 -10.95 5.39 -10.69
N ASN A 76 -11.28 4.69 -9.59
CA ASN A 76 -12.42 5.03 -8.75
C ASN A 76 -12.05 5.54 -7.36
N VAL A 77 -10.78 5.46 -6.93
CA VAL A 77 -10.34 6.10 -5.68
C VAL A 77 -10.54 7.62 -5.75
N LYS A 78 -10.95 8.23 -4.65
CA LYS A 78 -11.33 9.65 -4.55
C LYS A 78 -10.52 10.40 -3.50
N VAL A 79 -10.16 9.74 -2.42
CA VAL A 79 -9.34 10.26 -1.33
C VAL A 79 -7.87 9.89 -1.57
N ILE A 80 -7.65 8.63 -1.93
CA ILE A 80 -6.33 8.11 -2.29
C ILE A 80 -5.98 8.61 -3.70
N THR A 81 -4.79 9.16 -3.89
CA THR A 81 -4.35 9.66 -5.20
C THR A 81 -3.60 8.59 -5.98
N PHE A 82 -3.98 8.38 -7.24
CA PHE A 82 -3.22 7.54 -8.16
C PHE A 82 -1.95 8.27 -8.61
N ALA A 83 -0.81 7.92 -8.02
CA ALA A 83 0.49 8.54 -8.30
C ALA A 83 1.66 7.63 -7.91
N GLU A 84 2.82 7.86 -8.52
CA GLU A 84 4.03 7.05 -8.32
C GLU A 84 4.78 7.35 -7.02
N SER A 85 4.66 8.53 -6.45
CA SER A 85 5.39 8.98 -5.26
C SER A 85 5.09 8.14 -4.01
N LEU A 86 5.80 8.39 -2.93
CA LEU A 86 5.61 7.71 -1.65
C LEU A 86 6.14 8.54 -0.47
N GLY A 87 5.73 8.17 0.74
CA GLY A 87 6.27 8.74 1.99
C GLY A 87 5.78 10.15 2.34
N GLY A 88 4.82 10.69 1.59
CA GLY A 88 4.17 11.96 1.87
C GLY A 88 3.12 11.87 2.99
N PRO A 89 2.53 13.01 3.39
CA PRO A 89 1.38 13.02 4.29
C PRO A 89 0.09 12.52 3.64
N GLU A 90 0.00 12.55 2.31
CA GLU A 90 -1.10 12.05 1.49
C GLU A 90 -0.95 10.54 1.20
N SER A 91 -2.09 9.86 1.07
CA SER A 91 -2.16 8.46 0.63
C SER A 91 -2.08 8.36 -0.89
N LEU A 92 -1.15 7.55 -1.37
CA LEU A 92 -0.89 7.34 -2.79
C LEU A 92 -0.99 5.85 -3.13
N ILE A 93 -1.54 5.55 -4.32
CA ILE A 93 -1.62 4.19 -4.85
C ILE A 93 -1.05 4.14 -6.26
N THR A 94 -0.37 3.06 -6.61
CA THR A 94 0.26 2.89 -7.93
C THR A 94 0.13 1.45 -8.43
N LEU A 95 0.19 1.26 -9.75
CA LEU A 95 0.34 -0.03 -10.43
C LEU A 95 1.79 -0.18 -10.88
N PRO A 96 2.65 -0.83 -10.10
CA PRO A 96 4.09 -0.89 -10.40
C PRO A 96 4.42 -1.45 -11.78
N ALA A 97 3.65 -2.40 -12.27
CA ALA A 97 3.88 -3.05 -13.57
C ALA A 97 3.89 -2.07 -14.75
N THR A 98 3.07 -1.03 -14.72
CA THR A 98 2.96 -0.03 -15.79
C THR A 98 3.63 1.31 -15.49
N GLN A 99 4.06 1.51 -14.25
CA GLN A 99 4.66 2.74 -13.76
C GLN A 99 6.11 2.50 -13.30
N THR A 100 6.34 2.31 -12.01
CA THR A 100 7.69 2.26 -11.41
C THR A 100 8.56 1.09 -11.89
N HIS A 101 7.99 0.02 -12.42
CA HIS A 101 8.69 -1.15 -12.96
C HIS A 101 8.40 -1.41 -14.44
N ARG A 102 7.95 -0.39 -15.16
CA ARG A 102 7.63 -0.50 -16.60
C ARG A 102 8.82 -0.95 -17.43
N ASP A 103 10.02 -0.48 -17.09
CA ASP A 103 11.25 -0.78 -17.82
C ASP A 103 11.90 -2.12 -17.41
N VAL A 104 11.33 -2.82 -16.42
CA VAL A 104 11.72 -4.18 -16.01
C VAL A 104 11.04 -5.19 -16.94
N SER A 105 11.77 -6.20 -17.40
CA SER A 105 11.22 -7.24 -18.27
C SER A 105 10.01 -7.94 -17.63
N PRO A 106 9.01 -8.39 -18.42
CA PRO A 106 7.87 -9.14 -17.87
C PRO A 106 8.29 -10.39 -17.08
N GLU A 107 9.36 -11.06 -17.52
CA GLU A 107 9.91 -12.24 -16.86
C GLU A 107 10.47 -11.89 -15.47
N ASP A 108 11.25 -10.81 -15.36
CA ASP A 108 11.83 -10.39 -14.09
C ASP A 108 10.77 -9.79 -13.15
N ARG A 109 9.76 -9.08 -13.68
CA ARG A 109 8.60 -8.66 -12.90
C ARG A 109 7.85 -9.85 -12.30
N ALA A 110 7.66 -10.92 -13.08
CA ALA A 110 7.02 -12.14 -12.61
C ALA A 110 7.79 -12.80 -11.46
N LYS A 111 9.14 -12.86 -11.56
CA LYS A 111 10.02 -13.35 -10.47
C LYS A 111 9.90 -12.51 -9.19
N LEU A 112 9.66 -11.22 -9.33
CA LEU A 112 9.44 -10.28 -8.21
C LEU A 112 7.99 -10.30 -7.68
N GLY A 113 7.08 -11.06 -8.31
CA GLY A 113 5.66 -11.08 -7.96
C GLY A 113 4.89 -9.83 -8.39
N ILE A 114 5.48 -8.99 -9.25
CA ILE A 114 4.86 -7.77 -9.75
C ILE A 114 4.02 -8.10 -10.99
N THR A 115 2.75 -8.35 -10.76
CA THR A 115 1.76 -8.65 -11.80
C THR A 115 0.95 -7.41 -12.17
N ASP A 116 0.15 -7.51 -13.24
CA ASP A 116 -0.75 -6.43 -13.67
C ASP A 116 -1.96 -6.22 -12.72
N SER A 117 -2.11 -7.08 -11.70
CA SER A 117 -3.09 -6.93 -10.61
C SER A 117 -2.46 -6.51 -9.28
N PHE A 118 -1.14 -6.27 -9.25
CA PHE A 118 -0.40 -5.91 -8.04
C PHE A 118 -0.40 -4.40 -7.82
N LEU A 119 -0.97 -3.95 -6.71
CA LEU A 119 -1.03 -2.54 -6.31
C LEU A 119 -0.10 -2.27 -5.13
N ARG A 120 0.56 -1.11 -5.15
CA ARG A 120 1.37 -0.61 -4.03
C ARG A 120 0.76 0.67 -3.50
N MET A 121 0.62 0.78 -2.18
CA MET A 121 0.07 1.94 -1.51
C MET A 121 1.08 2.53 -0.52
N SER A 122 1.28 3.84 -0.60
CA SER A 122 1.93 4.65 0.43
C SER A 122 0.84 5.30 1.26
N VAL A 123 0.68 4.86 2.50
CA VAL A 123 -0.41 5.33 3.36
C VAL A 123 -0.02 6.63 4.06
N GLY A 124 -0.91 7.61 4.02
CA GLY A 124 -0.75 8.94 4.60
C GLY A 124 -1.40 9.10 5.98
N LEU A 125 -1.76 10.33 6.28
CA LEU A 125 -2.21 10.77 7.61
C LEU A 125 -3.72 10.92 7.73
N GLU A 126 -4.47 10.66 6.67
CA GLU A 126 -5.92 10.81 6.60
C GLU A 126 -6.62 9.94 7.67
N ASN A 127 -7.91 10.02 7.77
CA ASN A 127 -8.67 9.10 8.62
C ASN A 127 -8.64 7.70 8.02
N ALA A 128 -8.26 6.68 8.81
CA ALA A 128 -8.19 5.29 8.33
C ALA A 128 -9.53 4.76 7.83
N GLY A 129 -10.65 5.19 8.46
CA GLY A 129 -12.00 4.83 8.02
C GLY A 129 -12.34 5.38 6.65
N ASP A 130 -11.92 6.61 6.35
CA ASP A 130 -12.15 7.25 5.05
C ASP A 130 -11.32 6.55 3.95
N LEU A 131 -10.07 6.19 4.25
CA LEU A 131 -9.23 5.43 3.31
C LEU A 131 -9.80 4.04 3.02
N ILE A 132 -10.31 3.36 4.04
CA ILE A 132 -10.97 2.05 3.90
C ILE A 132 -12.27 2.18 3.10
N ALA A 133 -13.07 3.20 3.39
CA ALA A 133 -14.30 3.47 2.64
C ALA A 133 -14.01 3.80 1.17
N ASP A 134 -12.94 4.53 0.90
CA ASP A 134 -12.50 4.86 -0.46
C ASP A 134 -12.09 3.61 -1.24
N LEU A 135 -11.28 2.73 -0.64
CA LEU A 135 -10.93 1.44 -1.25
C LEU A 135 -12.16 0.55 -1.44
N ALA A 136 -13.06 0.50 -0.47
CA ALA A 136 -14.27 -0.34 -0.54
C ALA A 136 -15.18 0.07 -1.70
N GLN A 137 -15.45 1.37 -1.86
CA GLN A 137 -16.26 1.86 -2.97
C GLN A 137 -15.56 1.69 -4.33
N ALA A 138 -14.23 1.80 -4.36
CA ALA A 138 -13.45 1.62 -5.59
C ALA A 138 -13.40 0.14 -6.04
N MET A 139 -13.51 -0.80 -5.10
CA MET A 139 -13.58 -2.24 -5.38
C MET A 139 -15.00 -2.71 -5.73
N ALA A 140 -16.05 -1.97 -5.35
CA ALA A 140 -17.44 -2.39 -5.60
C ALA A 140 -17.74 -2.49 -7.10
#